data_9c362f86ba28fa02ca85bcedac4ef673
#
_entry.id   9c362f86ba28fa02ca85bcedac4ef673
#
_cell.length_a   1.000
_cell.length_b   1.000
_cell.length_c   1.000
_cell.angle_alpha   90.00
_cell.angle_beta   90.00
_cell.angle_gamma   90.00
#
_symmetry.space_group_name_H-M   'P 1'
#
loop_
_entity.id
_entity.type
_entity.pdbx_description
1 polymer ?
#
loop_
_entity_poly.entity_id
_entity_poly.type
_entity_poly.pdbx_seq_one_letter_code
_entity_poly.pdbx_strand_id
1 'polypeptide(L)'
;MNENVIKAALLGFGTVGTGVYKVLKNQEKEMSAKIGCKVEIKKILVRNIEKAAAKIEDASLLTSHWDEIINDPEIEIVIELMGGINPAREYILSALEAGKHVVSANKDLIAVHGHELLDAAHENKVDFLFEAAVAGGIPIIRPLKQCLAGNHMTEVMGIVNGTTNFILTKMTQEGMEFKDALALATELGYAEADPTADIEGLDAGRKVAILASVAFNSRVVFNDVYTEGIAKITSKDIHYAKEMGRDIKLLGVARNEADGIEAYVCPMLIPSSHPLATVNDSYNAVFVNGDAVEDAMFFGRGAGELPTASAVVGDVFDIVRNILAGCCGRIGCTCYKNIPVKKMEDTHNRYFLRLKVEDRCGVLAEMTAIFAKYQVSVAQIIQKDTKVEGCAEVVVITEKVREGDFRTAIEELRNRDSVRKISTIIRVYGK
;
A
#
# COMPACT_ATOMS: atom_id res chain seq x y z
N MET A 1 21.52 38.50 10.78
CA MET A 1 21.67 37.09 11.26
C MET A 1 21.99 36.29 10.03
N ASN A 2 23.11 35.56 10.01
CA ASN A 2 23.35 34.63 8.90
C ASN A 2 22.22 33.62 8.90
N GLU A 3 21.45 33.58 7.84
CA GLU A 3 20.44 32.53 7.68
C GLU A 3 21.18 31.18 7.59
N ASN A 4 20.89 30.28 8.50
CA ASN A 4 21.36 28.90 8.39
C ASN A 4 20.77 28.32 7.11
N VAL A 5 21.61 27.74 6.24
CA VAL A 5 21.20 27.12 4.99
C VAL A 5 21.63 25.66 5.03
N ILE A 6 20.69 24.75 4.93
CA ILE A 6 20.95 23.32 4.77
C ILE A 6 20.81 22.96 3.29
N LYS A 7 21.85 22.35 2.73
CA LYS A 7 21.91 21.99 1.32
C LYS A 7 21.49 20.54 1.11
N ALA A 8 20.63 20.32 0.11
CA ALA A 8 20.12 19.02 -0.25
C ALA A 8 20.40 18.70 -1.72
N ALA A 9 20.45 17.40 -2.04
CA ALA A 9 20.47 16.90 -3.40
C ALA A 9 19.21 16.08 -3.70
N LEU A 10 18.69 16.20 -4.93
CA LEU A 10 17.60 15.34 -5.45
C LEU A 10 18.19 14.24 -6.33
N LEU A 11 17.83 12.99 -6.08
CA LEU A 11 18.10 11.87 -6.98
C LEU A 11 16.82 11.53 -7.75
N GLY A 12 16.76 11.97 -9.00
CA GLY A 12 15.60 11.83 -9.88
C GLY A 12 14.77 13.13 -9.98
N PHE A 13 14.43 13.49 -11.21
CA PHE A 13 13.63 14.68 -11.55
C PHE A 13 12.42 14.31 -12.42
N GLY A 14 11.73 13.22 -11.98
CA GLY A 14 10.43 12.80 -12.50
C GLY A 14 9.28 13.61 -11.90
N THR A 15 8.09 13.06 -11.90
CA THR A 15 6.87 13.71 -11.35
C THR A 15 7.08 14.20 -9.91
N VAL A 16 7.51 13.31 -9.02
CA VAL A 16 7.68 13.65 -7.59
C VAL A 16 8.84 14.60 -7.37
N GLY A 17 10.00 14.38 -8.04
CA GLY A 17 11.17 15.26 -7.93
C GLY A 17 10.89 16.68 -8.39
N THR A 18 10.15 16.83 -9.48
CA THR A 18 9.68 18.15 -9.95
C THR A 18 8.76 18.80 -8.92
N GLY A 19 7.85 18.04 -8.32
CA GLY A 19 6.97 18.52 -7.26
C GLY A 19 7.73 19.00 -6.02
N VAL A 20 8.71 18.21 -5.55
CA VAL A 20 9.56 18.58 -4.40
C VAL A 20 10.31 19.90 -4.66
N TYR A 21 10.94 20.00 -5.82
CA TYR A 21 11.64 21.24 -6.23
C TYR A 21 10.70 22.44 -6.25
N LYS A 22 9.51 22.31 -6.85
CA LYS A 22 8.48 23.37 -6.88
C LYS A 22 8.03 23.78 -5.48
N VAL A 23 7.74 22.82 -4.61
CA VAL A 23 7.26 23.11 -3.24
C VAL A 23 8.34 23.85 -2.46
N LEU A 24 9.58 23.36 -2.46
CA LEU A 24 10.71 24.01 -1.77
C LEU A 24 10.94 25.43 -2.28
N LYS A 25 10.89 25.65 -3.61
CA LYS A 25 11.12 26.95 -4.21
C LYS A 25 9.99 27.94 -3.96
N ASN A 26 8.74 27.52 -4.18
CA ASN A 26 7.58 28.42 -4.12
C ASN A 26 7.23 28.85 -2.70
N GLN A 27 7.55 28.04 -1.71
CA GLN A 27 7.20 28.28 -0.31
C GLN A 27 8.44 28.57 0.56
N GLU A 28 9.59 28.86 -0.02
CA GLU A 28 10.88 29.04 0.67
C GLU A 28 10.77 29.95 1.90
N LYS A 29 10.18 31.14 1.77
CA LYS A 29 10.07 32.11 2.86
C LYS A 29 9.21 31.60 4.03
N GLU A 30 8.04 31.04 3.72
CA GLU A 30 7.13 30.51 4.73
C GLU A 30 7.72 29.29 5.43
N MET A 31 8.37 28.42 4.66
CA MET A 31 9.02 27.22 5.16
C MET A 31 10.22 27.57 6.05
N SER A 32 11.07 28.49 5.62
CA SER A 32 12.21 28.96 6.43
C SER A 32 11.75 29.57 7.76
N ALA A 33 10.63 30.32 7.76
CA ALA A 33 10.04 30.84 8.98
C ALA A 33 9.52 29.74 9.93
N LYS A 34 8.99 28.62 9.38
CA LYS A 34 8.47 27.51 10.17
C LYS A 34 9.57 26.64 10.81
N ILE A 35 10.71 26.49 10.13
CA ILE A 35 11.78 25.60 10.57
C ILE A 35 13.03 26.33 11.08
N GLY A 36 13.12 27.65 10.91
CA GLY A 36 14.26 28.46 11.34
C GLY A 36 15.50 28.34 10.46
N CYS A 37 15.35 27.79 9.25
CA CYS A 37 16.47 27.50 8.35
C CYS A 37 15.96 27.48 6.90
N LYS A 38 16.82 27.88 5.94
CA LYS A 38 16.58 27.72 4.52
C LYS A 38 17.02 26.32 4.09
N VAL A 39 16.22 25.66 3.25
CA VAL A 39 16.62 24.43 2.55
C VAL A 39 16.86 24.76 1.08
N GLU A 40 18.03 24.43 0.58
CA GLU A 40 18.44 24.73 -0.79
C GLU A 40 18.81 23.44 -1.54
N ILE A 41 18.24 23.26 -2.75
CA ILE A 41 18.66 22.16 -3.63
C ILE A 41 19.93 22.59 -4.35
N LYS A 42 21.05 21.95 -4.03
CA LYS A 42 22.37 22.25 -4.62
C LYS A 42 22.64 21.44 -5.89
N LYS A 43 22.17 20.20 -5.96
CA LYS A 43 22.35 19.30 -7.09
C LYS A 43 21.12 18.43 -7.34
N ILE A 44 20.91 18.09 -8.60
CA ILE A 44 19.84 17.20 -9.06
C ILE A 44 20.43 16.15 -9.97
N LEU A 45 20.48 14.89 -9.53
CA LEU A 45 20.96 13.77 -10.32
C LEU A 45 19.90 13.30 -11.30
N VAL A 46 20.23 13.27 -12.58
CA VAL A 46 19.33 12.82 -13.65
C VAL A 46 20.10 11.98 -14.68
N ARG A 47 19.41 11.03 -15.32
CA ARG A 47 19.98 10.23 -16.41
C ARG A 47 20.08 11.01 -17.73
N ASN A 48 19.17 11.94 -17.96
CA ASN A 48 19.09 12.75 -19.18
C ASN A 48 18.94 14.23 -18.81
N ILE A 49 20.07 14.96 -18.91
CA ILE A 49 20.15 16.38 -18.58
C ILE A 49 19.29 17.23 -19.49
N GLU A 50 19.25 16.95 -20.81
CA GLU A 50 18.50 17.75 -21.76
C GLU A 50 16.99 17.71 -21.47
N LYS A 51 16.46 16.50 -21.19
CA LYS A 51 15.05 16.33 -20.80
C LYS A 51 14.72 17.01 -19.48
N ALA A 52 15.65 17.02 -18.53
CA ALA A 52 15.44 17.66 -17.23
C ALA A 52 15.56 19.18 -17.32
N ALA A 53 16.47 19.71 -18.14
CA ALA A 53 16.69 21.14 -18.34
C ALA A 53 15.41 21.85 -18.85
N ALA A 54 14.59 21.17 -19.64
CA ALA A 54 13.31 21.71 -20.10
C ALA A 54 12.28 21.94 -18.95
N LYS A 55 12.54 21.46 -17.74
CA LYS A 55 11.61 21.50 -16.59
C LYS A 55 12.10 22.38 -15.45
N ILE A 56 13.31 22.94 -15.55
CA ILE A 56 13.94 23.72 -14.49
C ILE A 56 14.48 25.03 -15.03
N GLU A 57 14.43 26.09 -14.23
CA GLU A 57 14.96 27.41 -14.63
C GLU A 57 16.49 27.47 -14.59
N ASP A 58 17.10 26.82 -13.61
CA ASP A 58 18.55 26.77 -13.45
C ASP A 58 19.10 25.38 -13.76
N ALA A 59 19.52 25.19 -15.00
CA ALA A 59 20.10 23.93 -15.46
C ALA A 59 21.48 23.62 -14.86
N SER A 60 22.15 24.57 -14.18
CA SER A 60 23.46 24.34 -13.53
C SER A 60 23.36 23.40 -12.31
N LEU A 61 22.14 23.22 -11.78
CA LEU A 61 21.85 22.26 -10.71
C LEU A 61 21.89 20.80 -11.20
N LEU A 62 21.75 20.55 -12.49
CA LEU A 62 21.64 19.22 -13.06
C LEU A 62 23.02 18.55 -13.18
N THR A 63 23.08 17.29 -12.80
CA THR A 63 24.25 16.43 -13.00
C THR A 63 23.83 15.02 -13.38
N SER A 64 24.70 14.29 -14.09
CA SER A 64 24.59 12.84 -14.31
C SER A 64 25.61 12.03 -13.49
N HIS A 65 26.40 12.70 -12.67
CA HIS A 65 27.52 12.13 -11.92
C HIS A 65 27.19 12.08 -10.43
N TRP A 66 27.06 10.88 -9.88
CA TRP A 66 26.83 10.66 -8.45
C TRP A 66 27.96 11.23 -7.58
N ASP A 67 29.20 11.13 -8.07
CA ASP A 67 30.38 11.60 -7.36
C ASP A 67 30.36 13.11 -7.02
N GLU A 68 29.66 13.93 -7.80
CA GLU A 68 29.47 15.36 -7.51
C GLU A 68 28.56 15.60 -6.31
N ILE A 69 27.78 14.61 -5.91
CA ILE A 69 26.84 14.67 -4.78
C ILE A 69 27.47 14.04 -3.54
N ILE A 70 27.98 12.81 -3.69
CA ILE A 70 28.47 12.07 -2.54
C ILE A 70 29.74 12.71 -1.93
N ASN A 71 30.62 13.23 -2.76
CA ASN A 71 31.87 13.87 -2.34
C ASN A 71 31.73 15.35 -1.96
N ASP A 72 30.54 15.95 -2.12
CA ASP A 72 30.30 17.34 -1.73
C ASP A 72 29.97 17.43 -0.21
N PRO A 73 30.87 18.02 0.61
CA PRO A 73 30.66 18.11 2.05
C PRO A 73 29.56 19.10 2.45
N GLU A 74 29.13 19.98 1.55
CA GLU A 74 28.04 20.92 1.84
C GLU A 74 26.66 20.30 1.68
N ILE A 75 26.54 19.15 1.00
CA ILE A 75 25.27 18.43 0.85
C ILE A 75 25.06 17.57 2.09
N GLU A 76 24.06 17.93 2.90
CA GLU A 76 23.71 17.25 4.15
C GLU A 76 22.55 16.27 3.98
N ILE A 77 21.64 16.52 3.02
CA ILE A 77 20.43 15.71 2.80
C ILE A 77 20.40 15.20 1.37
N VAL A 78 20.15 13.91 1.19
CA VAL A 78 19.90 13.26 -0.10
C VAL A 78 18.44 12.85 -0.17
N ILE A 79 17.74 13.30 -1.21
CA ILE A 79 16.30 13.02 -1.42
C ILE A 79 16.19 12.08 -2.61
N GLU A 80 15.94 10.78 -2.37
CA GLU A 80 15.87 9.73 -3.40
C GLU A 80 14.44 9.56 -3.92
N LEU A 81 14.27 9.82 -5.21
CA LEU A 81 12.98 9.78 -5.93
C LEU A 81 13.12 9.10 -7.31
N MET A 82 14.11 8.20 -7.44
CA MET A 82 14.39 7.54 -8.73
C MET A 82 13.51 6.33 -8.99
N GLY A 83 13.11 5.63 -7.93
CA GLY A 83 12.41 4.35 -8.02
C GLY A 83 13.30 3.18 -8.44
N GLY A 84 12.78 1.96 -8.32
CA GLY A 84 13.52 0.73 -8.54
C GLY A 84 14.50 0.41 -7.40
N ILE A 85 15.20 -0.74 -7.48
CA ILE A 85 16.11 -1.16 -6.42
C ILE A 85 17.53 -0.63 -6.70
N ASN A 86 18.07 -0.90 -7.88
CA ASN A 86 19.41 -0.45 -8.26
C ASN A 86 19.32 0.66 -9.33
N PRO A 87 20.15 1.69 -9.28
CA PRO A 87 21.23 1.95 -8.32
C PRO A 87 20.80 2.66 -7.01
N ALA A 88 19.49 2.84 -6.77
CA ALA A 88 19.00 3.60 -5.62
C ALA A 88 19.53 3.06 -4.28
N ARG A 89 19.56 1.72 -4.12
CA ARG A 89 20.12 1.06 -2.93
C ARG A 89 21.57 1.46 -2.66
N GLU A 90 22.41 1.39 -3.68
CA GLU A 90 23.84 1.71 -3.58
C GLU A 90 24.05 3.19 -3.23
N TYR A 91 23.26 4.09 -3.84
CA TYR A 91 23.36 5.53 -3.57
C TYR A 91 22.88 5.89 -2.17
N ILE A 92 21.79 5.28 -1.70
CA ILE A 92 21.32 5.52 -0.34
C ILE A 92 22.31 4.99 0.69
N LEU A 93 22.83 3.76 0.54
CA LEU A 93 23.81 3.19 1.46
C LEU A 93 25.07 4.08 1.53
N SER A 94 25.65 4.43 0.39
CA SER A 94 26.85 5.29 0.37
C SER A 94 26.58 6.68 0.96
N ALA A 95 25.37 7.24 0.79
CA ALA A 95 25.00 8.51 1.41
C ALA A 95 24.95 8.41 2.95
N LEU A 96 24.30 7.37 3.46
CA LEU A 96 24.19 7.11 4.91
C LEU A 96 25.58 6.86 5.53
N GLU A 97 26.43 6.07 4.88
CA GLU A 97 27.82 5.79 5.28
C GLU A 97 28.71 7.05 5.25
N ALA A 98 28.43 7.98 4.33
CA ALA A 98 29.09 9.29 4.27
C ALA A 98 28.54 10.30 5.29
N GLY A 99 27.64 9.91 6.18
CA GLY A 99 27.06 10.79 7.20
C GLY A 99 25.99 11.74 6.66
N LYS A 100 25.43 11.49 5.47
CA LYS A 100 24.34 12.30 4.90
C LYS A 100 22.99 11.71 5.30
N HIS A 101 22.04 12.59 5.63
CA HIS A 101 20.66 12.20 5.89
C HIS A 101 19.95 11.83 4.59
N VAL A 102 18.98 10.90 4.65
CA VAL A 102 18.27 10.45 3.46
C VAL A 102 16.76 10.50 3.65
N VAL A 103 16.07 11.02 2.63
CA VAL A 103 14.60 10.90 2.46
C VAL A 103 14.34 10.08 1.19
N SER A 104 13.45 9.09 1.26
CA SER A 104 13.11 8.25 0.11
C SER A 104 11.59 8.06 -0.05
N ALA A 105 11.12 8.02 -1.30
CA ALA A 105 9.76 7.62 -1.64
C ALA A 105 9.70 6.22 -2.29
N ASN A 106 10.79 5.47 -2.24
CA ASN A 106 11.00 4.24 -2.99
C ASN A 106 10.47 3.01 -2.24
N LYS A 107 9.18 2.77 -2.38
CA LYS A 107 8.52 1.62 -1.75
C LYS A 107 9.11 0.26 -2.14
N ASP A 108 9.58 0.13 -3.38
CA ASP A 108 10.14 -1.14 -3.90
C ASP A 108 11.41 -1.51 -3.13
N LEU A 109 12.28 -0.53 -2.94
CA LEU A 109 13.52 -0.69 -2.20
C LEU A 109 13.26 -0.92 -0.69
N ILE A 110 12.38 -0.12 -0.09
CA ILE A 110 12.10 -0.19 1.36
C ILE A 110 11.38 -1.50 1.72
N ALA A 111 10.47 -1.99 0.91
CA ALA A 111 9.76 -3.25 1.15
C ALA A 111 10.67 -4.49 1.12
N VAL A 112 11.83 -4.40 0.49
CA VAL A 112 12.79 -5.52 0.36
C VAL A 112 14.04 -5.32 1.23
N HIS A 113 14.62 -4.13 1.21
CA HIS A 113 15.91 -3.80 1.81
C HIS A 113 15.83 -2.74 2.93
N GLY A 114 14.64 -2.37 3.36
CA GLY A 114 14.45 -1.29 4.34
C GLY A 114 15.23 -1.45 5.64
N HIS A 115 15.42 -2.69 6.10
CA HIS A 115 16.20 -2.98 7.31
C HIS A 115 17.69 -2.60 7.17
N GLU A 116 18.30 -2.98 6.05
CA GLU A 116 19.70 -2.67 5.76
C GLU A 116 19.95 -1.15 5.76
N LEU A 117 19.03 -0.40 5.14
CA LEU A 117 19.10 1.06 5.08
C LEU A 117 18.90 1.71 6.46
N LEU A 118 17.97 1.18 7.25
CA LEU A 118 17.73 1.66 8.62
C LEU A 118 18.87 1.32 9.57
N ASP A 119 19.51 0.15 9.41
CA ASP A 119 20.67 -0.25 10.18
C ASP A 119 21.86 0.65 9.84
N ALA A 120 22.13 0.91 8.55
CA ALA A 120 23.16 1.83 8.10
C ALA A 120 22.94 3.27 8.62
N ALA A 121 21.69 3.76 8.61
CA ALA A 121 21.36 5.06 9.18
C ALA A 121 21.62 5.12 10.69
N HIS A 122 21.28 4.07 11.41
CA HIS A 122 21.49 3.98 12.85
C HIS A 122 22.99 3.96 13.22
N GLU A 123 23.78 3.15 12.53
CA GLU A 123 25.24 3.03 12.74
C GLU A 123 25.95 4.37 12.51
N ASN A 124 25.53 5.13 11.50
CA ASN A 124 26.09 6.43 11.16
C ASN A 124 25.41 7.63 11.86
N LYS A 125 24.41 7.39 12.74
CA LYS A 125 23.68 8.42 13.51
C LYS A 125 23.04 9.50 12.62
N VAL A 126 22.53 9.10 11.47
CA VAL A 126 21.79 9.94 10.53
C VAL A 126 20.34 9.52 10.43
N ASP A 127 19.50 10.40 9.92
CA ASP A 127 18.09 10.09 9.71
C ASP A 127 17.87 9.44 8.33
N PHE A 128 17.06 8.37 8.29
CA PHE A 128 16.50 7.80 7.09
C PHE A 128 14.97 7.81 7.21
N LEU A 129 14.30 8.68 6.45
CA LEU A 129 12.85 8.87 6.50
C LEU A 129 12.20 8.53 5.15
N PHE A 130 10.97 8.00 5.21
CA PHE A 130 10.31 7.46 4.01
C PHE A 130 8.76 7.55 4.05
N GLU A 131 8.23 8.66 4.57
CA GLU A 131 6.78 8.88 4.65
C GLU A 131 6.08 8.68 3.30
N ALA A 132 6.67 9.23 2.24
CA ALA A 132 6.13 9.18 0.88
C ALA A 132 6.15 7.77 0.23
N ALA A 133 6.79 6.78 0.83
CA ALA A 133 6.82 5.41 0.31
C ALA A 133 5.47 4.70 0.42
N VAL A 134 4.60 5.13 1.34
CA VAL A 134 3.27 4.55 1.52
C VAL A 134 2.21 5.64 1.50
N ALA A 135 1.14 5.41 0.73
CA ALA A 135 -0.05 6.27 0.66
C ALA A 135 0.25 7.74 0.25
N GLY A 136 1.38 7.99 -0.42
CA GLY A 136 1.71 9.26 -1.06
C GLY A 136 1.61 10.47 -0.15
N GLY A 137 0.56 11.28 -0.31
CA GLY A 137 0.35 12.49 0.49
C GLY A 137 -0.28 12.27 1.86
N ILE A 138 -0.65 11.03 2.20
CA ILE A 138 -1.26 10.69 3.48
C ILE A 138 -0.17 10.43 4.52
N PRO A 139 -0.08 11.19 5.62
CA PRO A 139 0.85 10.90 6.69
C PRO A 139 0.42 9.64 7.44
N ILE A 140 1.23 8.58 7.44
CA ILE A 140 0.95 7.31 8.11
C ILE A 140 2.16 6.70 8.81
N ILE A 141 3.34 6.74 8.19
CA ILE A 141 4.56 6.16 8.79
C ILE A 141 4.93 6.91 10.06
N ARG A 142 4.97 8.24 10.00
CA ARG A 142 5.26 9.09 11.16
C ARG A 142 4.19 8.99 12.24
N PRO A 143 2.88 9.06 11.96
CA PRO A 143 1.85 8.80 12.94
C PRO A 143 2.00 7.46 13.65
N LEU A 144 2.25 6.37 12.95
CA LEU A 144 2.47 5.06 13.56
C LEU A 144 3.71 5.03 14.47
N LYS A 145 4.83 5.63 14.02
CA LYS A 145 6.09 5.64 14.78
C LYS A 145 6.10 6.62 15.96
N GLN A 146 5.30 7.69 15.92
CA GLN A 146 5.37 8.77 16.90
C GLN A 146 4.03 9.02 17.61
N CYS A 147 2.97 9.41 16.88
CA CYS A 147 1.70 9.80 17.48
C CYS A 147 0.97 8.63 18.14
N LEU A 148 1.07 7.46 17.54
CA LEU A 148 0.41 6.22 17.99
C LEU A 148 1.37 5.26 18.70
N ALA A 149 2.60 5.68 18.99
CA ALA A 149 3.63 4.84 19.60
C ALA A 149 3.26 4.27 20.98
N GLY A 150 2.33 4.90 21.68
CA GLY A 150 1.82 4.43 22.97
C GLY A 150 0.77 3.32 22.87
N ASN A 151 0.41 2.87 21.65
CA ASN A 151 -0.60 1.85 21.42
C ASN A 151 0.01 0.50 21.06
N HIS A 152 -0.68 -0.57 21.43
CA HIS A 152 -0.47 -1.88 20.83
C HIS A 152 -1.38 -1.99 19.59
N MET A 153 -0.77 -1.85 18.39
CA MET A 153 -1.51 -1.95 17.15
C MET A 153 -1.91 -3.40 16.87
N THR A 154 -3.20 -3.62 16.61
CA THR A 154 -3.78 -4.95 16.33
C THR A 154 -4.06 -5.17 14.87
N GLU A 155 -4.48 -4.12 14.15
CA GLU A 155 -4.79 -4.20 12.72
C GLU A 155 -4.37 -2.90 12.01
N VAL A 156 -3.83 -3.07 10.81
CA VAL A 156 -3.68 -2.01 9.81
C VAL A 156 -4.31 -2.49 8.52
N MET A 157 -5.27 -1.76 8.02
CA MET A 157 -5.98 -2.10 6.79
C MET A 157 -6.09 -0.87 5.90
N GLY A 158 -5.94 -1.03 4.57
CA GLY A 158 -5.99 0.15 3.72
C GLY A 158 -6.35 -0.10 2.27
N ILE A 159 -6.95 0.94 1.68
CA ILE A 159 -7.03 1.13 0.23
C ILE A 159 -5.79 1.95 -0.13
N VAL A 160 -4.73 1.26 -0.59
CA VAL A 160 -3.41 1.86 -0.79
C VAL A 160 -2.98 1.88 -2.27
N ASN A 161 -3.91 1.56 -3.17
CA ASN A 161 -3.70 1.68 -4.61
C ASN A 161 -4.88 2.44 -5.24
N GLY A 162 -4.62 3.62 -5.79
CA GLY A 162 -5.63 4.51 -6.36
C GLY A 162 -6.23 4.00 -7.66
N THR A 163 -5.46 3.31 -8.50
CA THR A 163 -5.89 2.76 -9.79
C THR A 163 -6.98 1.71 -9.59
N THR A 164 -6.73 0.73 -8.74
CA THR A 164 -7.71 -0.33 -8.44
C THR A 164 -8.93 0.18 -7.72
N ASN A 165 -8.78 1.16 -6.82
CA ASN A 165 -9.95 1.78 -6.18
C ASN A 165 -10.80 2.56 -7.18
N PHE A 166 -10.19 3.27 -8.12
CA PHE A 166 -10.92 3.94 -9.22
C PHE A 166 -11.70 2.93 -10.06
N ILE A 167 -11.07 1.85 -10.52
CA ILE A 167 -11.71 0.78 -11.31
C ILE A 167 -12.91 0.22 -10.56
N LEU A 168 -12.74 -0.22 -9.30
CA LEU A 168 -13.83 -0.77 -8.49
C LEU A 168 -14.93 0.26 -8.21
N THR A 169 -14.59 1.55 -8.08
CA THR A 169 -15.58 2.63 -7.95
C THR A 169 -16.45 2.74 -9.19
N LYS A 170 -15.85 2.74 -10.40
CA LYS A 170 -16.59 2.79 -11.67
C LYS A 170 -17.47 1.57 -11.89
N MET A 171 -16.96 0.39 -11.59
CA MET A 171 -17.75 -0.85 -11.62
C MET A 171 -18.94 -0.79 -10.65
N THR A 172 -18.74 -0.21 -9.47
CA THR A 172 -19.74 -0.15 -8.40
C THR A 172 -20.81 0.92 -8.64
N GLN A 173 -20.43 2.12 -9.08
CA GLN A 173 -21.32 3.27 -9.20
C GLN A 173 -21.97 3.36 -10.60
N GLU A 174 -21.22 3.00 -11.64
CA GLU A 174 -21.66 3.13 -13.03
C GLU A 174 -22.02 1.78 -13.68
N GLY A 175 -21.80 0.66 -12.97
CA GLY A 175 -22.11 -0.67 -13.48
C GLY A 175 -21.17 -1.14 -14.61
N MET A 176 -20.01 -0.51 -14.75
CA MET A 176 -19.02 -0.86 -15.80
C MET A 176 -18.48 -2.26 -15.59
N GLU A 177 -18.14 -2.95 -16.69
CA GLU A 177 -17.34 -4.16 -16.62
C GLU A 177 -15.87 -3.81 -16.36
N PHE A 178 -15.11 -4.74 -15.77
CA PHE A 178 -13.70 -4.52 -15.42
C PHE A 178 -12.85 -3.98 -16.56
N LYS A 179 -13.03 -4.54 -17.77
CA LYS A 179 -12.25 -4.12 -18.95
C LYS A 179 -12.49 -2.66 -19.34
N ASP A 180 -13.74 -2.23 -19.28
CA ASP A 180 -14.14 -0.86 -19.65
C ASP A 180 -13.66 0.14 -18.59
N ALA A 181 -13.78 -0.21 -17.32
CA ALA A 181 -13.28 0.59 -16.21
C ALA A 181 -11.74 0.72 -16.23
N LEU A 182 -11.01 -0.34 -16.60
CA LEU A 182 -9.56 -0.31 -16.77
C LEU A 182 -9.17 0.58 -17.98
N ALA A 183 -9.87 0.47 -19.11
CA ALA A 183 -9.62 1.31 -20.28
C ALA A 183 -9.81 2.80 -19.94
N LEU A 184 -10.88 3.13 -19.20
CA LEU A 184 -11.11 4.50 -18.72
C LEU A 184 -10.02 4.97 -17.76
N ALA A 185 -9.56 4.10 -16.87
CA ALA A 185 -8.45 4.42 -15.94
C ALA A 185 -7.16 4.75 -16.72
N THR A 186 -6.89 4.02 -17.81
CA THR A 186 -5.73 4.26 -18.68
C THR A 186 -5.88 5.58 -19.45
N GLU A 187 -7.05 5.85 -20.01
CA GLU A 187 -7.34 7.11 -20.71
C GLU A 187 -7.15 8.34 -19.83
N LEU A 188 -7.59 8.24 -18.57
CA LEU A 188 -7.46 9.31 -17.58
C LEU A 188 -6.07 9.40 -16.94
N GLY A 189 -5.16 8.48 -17.25
CA GLY A 189 -3.79 8.47 -16.73
C GLY A 189 -3.66 7.92 -15.30
N TYR A 190 -4.68 7.24 -14.77
CA TYR A 190 -4.60 6.53 -13.50
C TYR A 190 -3.88 5.19 -13.63
N ALA A 191 -3.99 4.52 -14.77
CA ALA A 191 -3.29 3.28 -15.09
C ALA A 191 -2.22 3.53 -16.15
N GLU A 192 -1.05 2.91 -15.99
CA GLU A 192 0.01 2.89 -16.99
C GLU A 192 -0.32 1.88 -18.11
N ALA A 193 0.50 1.86 -19.18
CA ALA A 193 0.33 0.92 -20.30
C ALA A 193 0.43 -0.56 -19.83
N ASP A 194 1.26 -0.84 -18.83
CA ASP A 194 1.28 -2.12 -18.13
C ASP A 194 0.77 -1.92 -16.69
N PRO A 195 -0.53 -2.17 -16.43
CA PRO A 195 -1.13 -1.98 -15.13
C PRO A 195 -0.98 -3.19 -14.19
N THR A 196 -0.19 -4.19 -14.55
CA THR A 196 -0.09 -5.49 -13.84
C THR A 196 0.23 -5.30 -12.36
N ALA A 197 1.17 -4.41 -12.02
CA ALA A 197 1.55 -4.16 -10.64
C ALA A 197 0.37 -3.64 -9.79
N ASP A 198 -0.54 -2.88 -10.39
CA ASP A 198 -1.74 -2.36 -9.73
C ASP A 198 -2.81 -3.44 -9.64
N ILE A 199 -3.24 -3.99 -10.79
CA ILE A 199 -4.42 -4.88 -10.87
C ILE A 199 -4.20 -6.23 -10.20
N GLU A 200 -2.95 -6.72 -10.10
CA GLU A 200 -2.59 -7.94 -9.37
C GLU A 200 -2.25 -7.69 -7.89
N GLY A 201 -2.34 -6.44 -7.43
CA GLY A 201 -2.14 -6.06 -6.02
C GLY A 201 -0.69 -5.98 -5.55
N LEU A 202 0.30 -6.04 -6.46
CA LEU A 202 1.72 -6.05 -6.11
C LEU A 202 2.18 -4.72 -5.53
N ASP A 203 1.69 -3.59 -6.07
CA ASP A 203 1.95 -2.25 -5.52
C ASP A 203 1.41 -2.14 -4.08
N ALA A 204 0.18 -2.59 -3.86
CA ALA A 204 -0.42 -2.61 -2.53
C ALA A 204 0.34 -3.55 -1.56
N GLY A 205 0.82 -4.70 -2.05
CA GLY A 205 1.58 -5.66 -1.26
C GLY A 205 2.87 -5.09 -0.69
N ARG A 206 3.62 -4.32 -1.48
CA ARG A 206 4.83 -3.63 -1.01
C ARG A 206 4.51 -2.63 0.11
N LYS A 207 3.43 -1.88 -0.04
CA LYS A 207 2.99 -0.92 0.98
C LYS A 207 2.51 -1.61 2.26
N VAL A 208 1.84 -2.76 2.15
CA VAL A 208 1.42 -3.58 3.30
C VAL A 208 2.62 -4.11 4.07
N ALA A 209 3.67 -4.57 3.39
CA ALA A 209 4.91 -5.02 4.05
C ALA A 209 5.52 -3.91 4.92
N ILE A 210 5.60 -2.69 4.38
CA ILE A 210 6.10 -1.51 5.11
C ILE A 210 5.18 -1.17 6.29
N LEU A 211 3.86 -1.11 6.07
CA LEU A 211 2.89 -0.79 7.12
C LEU A 211 2.92 -1.81 8.26
N ALA A 212 2.93 -3.11 7.93
CA ALA A 212 3.01 -4.19 8.91
C ALA A 212 4.30 -4.10 9.74
N SER A 213 5.44 -3.85 9.08
CA SER A 213 6.73 -3.72 9.76
C SER A 213 6.72 -2.57 10.78
N VAL A 214 6.20 -1.42 10.39
CA VAL A 214 6.15 -0.23 11.25
C VAL A 214 5.12 -0.39 12.38
N ALA A 215 3.92 -0.86 12.05
CA ALA A 215 2.83 -0.96 13.03
C ALA A 215 3.07 -2.02 14.10
N PHE A 216 3.66 -3.16 13.73
CA PHE A 216 3.83 -4.30 14.66
C PHE A 216 5.24 -4.42 15.22
N ASN A 217 6.14 -3.51 14.84
CA ASN A 217 7.53 -3.48 15.29
C ASN A 217 8.27 -4.80 14.99
N SER A 218 7.96 -5.44 13.86
CA SER A 218 8.53 -6.71 13.42
C SER A 218 8.79 -6.65 11.92
N ARG A 219 9.86 -7.29 11.46
CA ARG A 219 10.20 -7.26 10.03
C ARG A 219 9.22 -8.09 9.22
N VAL A 220 8.55 -7.45 8.27
CA VAL A 220 7.74 -8.07 7.22
C VAL A 220 8.27 -7.58 5.87
N VAL A 221 8.66 -8.49 5.00
CA VAL A 221 9.15 -8.16 3.65
C VAL A 221 8.07 -8.47 2.60
N PHE A 222 8.22 -7.91 1.40
CA PHE A 222 7.21 -8.09 0.35
C PHE A 222 6.91 -9.56 0.03
N ASN A 223 7.92 -10.43 0.08
CA ASN A 223 7.74 -11.86 -0.19
C ASN A 223 6.89 -12.60 0.86
N ASP A 224 6.69 -12.01 2.03
CA ASP A 224 5.82 -12.56 3.08
C ASP A 224 4.35 -12.18 2.85
N VAL A 225 4.06 -11.22 1.96
CA VAL A 225 2.72 -10.72 1.71
C VAL A 225 2.05 -11.49 0.59
N TYR A 226 0.95 -12.17 0.88
CA TYR A 226 0.12 -12.77 -0.15
C TYR A 226 -0.62 -11.69 -0.95
N THR A 227 -0.65 -11.80 -2.29
CA THR A 227 -1.35 -10.85 -3.15
C THR A 227 -2.35 -11.54 -4.06
N GLU A 228 -3.54 -10.96 -4.18
CA GLU A 228 -4.59 -11.34 -5.09
C GLU A 228 -5.23 -10.09 -5.69
N GLY A 229 -5.29 -10.02 -7.02
CA GLY A 229 -5.75 -8.85 -7.75
C GLY A 229 -7.26 -8.81 -8.00
N ILE A 230 -7.70 -7.76 -8.71
CA ILE A 230 -9.13 -7.48 -8.98
C ILE A 230 -9.63 -7.96 -10.34
N ALA A 231 -8.77 -8.50 -11.19
CA ALA A 231 -9.10 -8.83 -12.59
C ALA A 231 -10.25 -9.85 -12.75
N LYS A 232 -10.55 -10.62 -11.70
CA LYS A 232 -11.61 -11.63 -11.68
C LYS A 232 -12.95 -11.12 -11.16
N ILE A 233 -13.00 -9.89 -10.62
CA ILE A 233 -14.25 -9.30 -10.10
C ILE A 233 -15.14 -8.91 -11.25
N THR A 234 -16.42 -9.25 -11.15
CA THR A 234 -17.44 -8.95 -12.15
C THR A 234 -18.48 -7.97 -11.62
N SER A 235 -19.18 -7.28 -12.51
CA SER A 235 -20.35 -6.43 -12.17
C SER A 235 -21.42 -7.21 -11.38
N LYS A 236 -21.56 -8.50 -11.66
CA LYS A 236 -22.47 -9.39 -10.96
C LYS A 236 -22.07 -9.63 -9.50
N ASP A 237 -20.78 -9.75 -9.20
CA ASP A 237 -20.28 -9.90 -7.82
C ASP A 237 -20.57 -8.63 -7.02
N ILE A 238 -20.37 -7.46 -7.63
CA ILE A 238 -20.69 -6.15 -7.03
C ILE A 238 -22.18 -6.03 -6.75
N HIS A 239 -23.03 -6.48 -7.68
CA HIS A 239 -24.49 -6.49 -7.48
C HIS A 239 -24.88 -7.32 -6.25
N TYR A 240 -24.36 -8.54 -6.11
CA TYR A 240 -24.60 -9.37 -4.92
C TYR A 240 -24.05 -8.74 -3.63
N ALA A 241 -22.88 -8.15 -3.69
CA ALA A 241 -22.31 -7.45 -2.54
C ALA A 241 -23.26 -6.33 -2.06
N LYS A 242 -23.80 -5.51 -2.98
CA LYS A 242 -24.76 -4.45 -2.67
C LYS A 242 -26.07 -4.98 -2.08
N GLU A 243 -26.62 -6.07 -2.61
CA GLU A 243 -27.82 -6.72 -2.04
C GLU A 243 -27.60 -7.18 -0.59
N MET A 244 -26.34 -7.48 -0.23
CA MET A 244 -25.94 -7.88 1.13
C MET A 244 -25.51 -6.70 2.01
N GLY A 245 -25.67 -5.44 1.55
CA GLY A 245 -25.22 -4.25 2.28
C GLY A 245 -23.70 -4.16 2.41
N ARG A 246 -22.96 -4.63 1.40
CA ARG A 246 -21.50 -4.68 1.38
C ARG A 246 -20.95 -4.05 0.11
N ASP A 247 -19.70 -3.61 0.18
CA ASP A 247 -18.92 -3.09 -0.94
C ASP A 247 -17.69 -3.95 -1.18
N ILE A 248 -17.25 -4.04 -2.44
CA ILE A 248 -16.00 -4.73 -2.80
C ILE A 248 -14.89 -3.69 -2.93
N LYS A 249 -13.82 -3.87 -2.16
CA LYS A 249 -12.60 -3.05 -2.22
C LYS A 249 -11.37 -3.96 -2.33
N LEU A 250 -10.30 -3.49 -2.99
CA LEU A 250 -9.00 -4.13 -2.85
C LEU A 250 -8.35 -3.62 -1.56
N LEU A 251 -8.20 -4.49 -0.60
CA LEU A 251 -7.66 -4.14 0.71
C LEU A 251 -6.30 -4.77 0.94
N GLY A 252 -5.36 -3.95 1.36
CA GLY A 252 -4.17 -4.42 2.04
C GLY A 252 -4.50 -4.58 3.52
N VAL A 253 -4.22 -5.75 4.08
CA VAL A 253 -4.53 -6.10 5.48
C VAL A 253 -3.29 -6.63 6.15
N ALA A 254 -3.00 -6.10 7.33
CA ALA A 254 -2.03 -6.66 8.25
C ALA A 254 -2.66 -6.76 9.64
N ARG A 255 -2.55 -7.93 10.29
CA ARG A 255 -3.05 -8.19 11.65
C ARG A 255 -1.98 -8.80 12.51
N ASN A 256 -1.94 -8.36 13.76
CA ASN A 256 -1.05 -8.90 14.77
C ASN A 256 -1.85 -9.86 15.65
N GLU A 257 -1.83 -11.14 15.30
CA GLU A 257 -2.52 -12.20 16.01
C GLU A 257 -1.59 -12.86 17.05
N ALA A 258 -2.16 -13.62 17.97
CA ALA A 258 -1.39 -14.25 19.06
C ALA A 258 -0.32 -15.24 18.55
N ASP A 259 -0.51 -15.82 17.37
CA ASP A 259 0.34 -16.84 16.76
C ASP A 259 1.19 -16.32 15.57
N GLY A 260 1.12 -15.02 15.28
CA GLY A 260 1.90 -14.40 14.21
C GLY A 260 1.21 -13.28 13.49
N ILE A 261 1.93 -12.65 12.54
CA ILE A 261 1.41 -11.58 11.69
C ILE A 261 0.73 -12.18 10.48
N GLU A 262 -0.49 -11.76 10.21
CA GLU A 262 -1.15 -11.95 8.91
C GLU A 262 -0.86 -10.72 8.05
N ALA A 263 -0.43 -10.93 6.79
CA ALA A 263 -0.19 -9.84 5.84
C ALA A 263 -0.61 -10.26 4.43
N TYR A 264 -1.61 -9.59 3.86
CA TYR A 264 -2.10 -9.93 2.52
C TYR A 264 -2.81 -8.76 1.84
N VAL A 265 -2.92 -8.86 0.52
CA VAL A 265 -3.73 -7.97 -0.34
C VAL A 265 -4.72 -8.82 -1.12
N CYS A 266 -5.99 -8.51 -1.01
CA CYS A 266 -7.02 -9.19 -1.79
C CYS A 266 -8.29 -8.33 -1.95
N PRO A 267 -9.12 -8.62 -2.95
CA PRO A 267 -10.49 -8.13 -2.97
C PRO A 267 -11.25 -8.64 -1.76
N MET A 268 -11.98 -7.74 -1.08
CA MET A 268 -12.77 -8.10 0.09
C MET A 268 -14.16 -7.45 0.04
N LEU A 269 -15.16 -8.19 0.51
CA LEU A 269 -16.46 -7.64 0.85
C LEU A 269 -16.38 -7.00 2.23
N ILE A 270 -16.62 -5.69 2.32
CA ILE A 270 -16.69 -4.95 3.59
C ILE A 270 -18.10 -4.42 3.82
N PRO A 271 -18.57 -4.30 5.06
CA PRO A 271 -19.88 -3.65 5.33
C PRO A 271 -19.92 -2.24 4.74
N SER A 272 -21.02 -1.86 4.11
CA SER A 272 -21.16 -0.49 3.56
C SER A 272 -21.11 0.60 4.64
N SER A 273 -21.29 0.22 5.91
CA SER A 273 -21.11 1.11 7.07
C SER A 273 -19.65 1.28 7.49
N HIS A 274 -18.72 0.47 6.99
CA HIS A 274 -17.30 0.57 7.33
C HIS A 274 -16.69 1.85 6.73
N PRO A 275 -15.84 2.61 7.45
CA PRO A 275 -15.26 3.86 6.94
C PRO A 275 -14.56 3.71 5.58
N LEU A 276 -13.83 2.62 5.34
CA LEU A 276 -13.17 2.36 4.05
C LEU A 276 -14.15 2.14 2.88
N ALA A 277 -15.41 1.77 3.12
CA ALA A 277 -16.40 1.61 2.05
C ALA A 277 -16.70 2.94 1.34
N THR A 278 -16.59 4.05 2.06
CA THR A 278 -16.86 5.40 1.53
C THR A 278 -15.72 5.99 0.71
N VAL A 279 -14.54 5.34 0.70
CA VAL A 279 -13.36 5.78 -0.04
C VAL A 279 -13.50 5.40 -1.50
N ASN A 280 -13.73 6.36 -2.37
CA ASN A 280 -14.02 6.16 -3.80
C ASN A 280 -12.99 6.83 -4.69
N ASP A 281 -13.12 6.63 -6.00
CA ASP A 281 -12.24 7.14 -7.04
C ASP A 281 -10.75 6.75 -6.80
N SER A 282 -9.83 7.64 -7.09
CA SER A 282 -8.39 7.42 -6.89
C SER A 282 -7.90 7.77 -5.49
N TYR A 283 -8.80 7.98 -4.52
CA TYR A 283 -8.43 8.24 -3.14
C TYR A 283 -7.95 6.98 -2.43
N ASN A 284 -7.05 7.18 -1.48
CA ASN A 284 -6.53 6.15 -0.60
C ASN A 284 -6.96 6.43 0.84
N ALA A 285 -6.94 5.39 1.65
CA ALA A 285 -7.09 5.50 3.10
C ALA A 285 -6.38 4.36 3.80
N VAL A 286 -5.84 4.64 4.97
CA VAL A 286 -5.30 3.65 5.89
C VAL A 286 -6.09 3.72 7.19
N PHE A 287 -6.69 2.61 7.54
CA PHE A 287 -7.43 2.41 8.78
C PHE A 287 -6.54 1.62 9.74
N VAL A 288 -6.46 2.05 10.97
CA VAL A 288 -5.66 1.40 12.00
C VAL A 288 -6.51 1.15 13.23
N ASN A 289 -6.28 0.03 13.90
CA ASN A 289 -6.87 -0.31 15.18
C ASN A 289 -5.79 -0.57 16.21
N GLY A 290 -5.94 0.03 17.38
CA GLY A 290 -5.03 -0.13 18.51
C GLY A 290 -5.80 -0.17 19.82
N ASP A 291 -5.16 -0.72 20.87
CA ASP A 291 -5.77 -0.98 22.16
C ASP A 291 -6.25 0.26 22.92
N ALA A 292 -5.65 1.42 22.68
CA ALA A 292 -6.01 2.67 23.35
C ALA A 292 -6.67 3.69 22.40
N VAL A 293 -6.23 3.77 21.15
CA VAL A 293 -6.79 4.69 20.15
C VAL A 293 -8.09 4.18 19.55
N GLU A 294 -8.37 2.86 19.73
CA GLU A 294 -9.42 2.16 19.02
C GLU A 294 -9.25 2.31 17.49
N ASP A 295 -10.22 2.89 16.80
CA ASP A 295 -10.23 3.05 15.37
C ASP A 295 -9.76 4.45 14.95
N ALA A 296 -8.79 4.52 14.04
CA ALA A 296 -8.41 5.76 13.39
C ALA A 296 -8.26 5.55 11.89
N MET A 297 -8.59 6.57 11.10
CA MET A 297 -8.45 6.51 9.64
C MET A 297 -7.73 7.75 9.11
N PHE A 298 -6.76 7.50 8.22
CA PHE A 298 -6.01 8.52 7.50
C PHE A 298 -6.42 8.46 6.02
N PHE A 299 -6.93 9.56 5.49
CA PHE A 299 -7.53 9.62 4.15
C PHE A 299 -6.95 10.76 3.33
N GLY A 300 -6.77 10.54 2.02
CA GLY A 300 -6.29 11.58 1.11
C GLY A 300 -5.87 11.06 -0.26
N ARG A 301 -5.01 11.83 -0.94
CA ARG A 301 -4.43 11.43 -2.23
C ARG A 301 -3.25 10.49 -2.01
N GLY A 302 -3.38 9.26 -2.51
CA GLY A 302 -2.35 8.21 -2.40
C GLY A 302 -1.19 8.35 -3.38
N ALA A 303 -1.29 9.22 -4.37
CA ALA A 303 -0.28 9.52 -5.38
C ALA A 303 -0.49 10.92 -5.95
N GLY A 304 0.47 11.39 -6.73
CA GLY A 304 0.43 12.67 -7.43
C GLY A 304 1.65 13.53 -7.16
N GLU A 305 1.95 14.47 -8.05
CA GLU A 305 3.15 15.32 -7.99
C GLU A 305 3.24 16.05 -6.64
N LEU A 306 2.26 16.90 -6.34
CA LEU A 306 2.28 17.72 -5.13
C LEU A 306 1.92 16.96 -3.84
N PRO A 307 0.93 16.04 -3.83
CA PRO A 307 0.65 15.25 -2.63
C PRO A 307 1.86 14.47 -2.14
N THR A 308 2.55 13.75 -3.04
CA THR A 308 3.74 12.98 -2.67
C THR A 308 4.91 13.89 -2.29
N ALA A 309 5.10 15.01 -3.01
CA ALA A 309 6.10 16.02 -2.66
C ALA A 309 5.86 16.61 -1.26
N SER A 310 4.62 16.79 -0.85
CA SER A 310 4.29 17.28 0.50
C SER A 310 4.80 16.34 1.61
N ALA A 311 4.67 15.02 1.43
CA ALA A 311 5.19 14.05 2.38
C ALA A 311 6.74 14.04 2.42
N VAL A 312 7.38 14.07 1.25
CA VAL A 312 8.85 14.17 1.13
C VAL A 312 9.38 15.43 1.83
N VAL A 313 8.78 16.59 1.57
CA VAL A 313 9.19 17.85 2.19
C VAL A 313 8.92 17.84 3.71
N GLY A 314 7.86 17.16 4.15
CA GLY A 314 7.61 16.92 5.57
C GLY A 314 8.76 16.17 6.25
N ASP A 315 9.30 15.13 5.59
CA ASP A 315 10.46 14.38 6.07
C ASP A 315 11.73 15.24 6.07
N VAL A 316 11.96 16.01 5.00
CA VAL A 316 13.10 16.97 4.96
C VAL A 316 13.03 17.92 6.16
N PHE A 317 11.84 18.42 6.50
CA PHE A 317 11.67 19.33 7.64
C PHE A 317 11.97 18.67 8.99
N ASP A 318 11.62 17.42 9.16
CA ASP A 318 11.95 16.71 10.39
C ASP A 318 13.45 16.49 10.50
N ILE A 319 14.14 16.15 9.40
CA ILE A 319 15.60 16.06 9.36
C ILE A 319 16.23 17.40 9.72
N VAL A 320 15.79 18.49 9.09
CA VAL A 320 16.32 19.84 9.38
C VAL A 320 16.16 20.20 10.87
N ARG A 321 15.00 19.92 11.46
CA ARG A 321 14.76 20.13 12.90
C ARG A 321 15.70 19.28 13.77
N ASN A 322 15.95 18.03 13.37
CA ASN A 322 16.86 17.14 14.08
C ASN A 322 18.31 17.65 14.00
N ILE A 323 18.76 18.14 12.82
CA ILE A 323 20.07 18.76 12.65
C ILE A 323 20.23 19.98 13.55
N LEU A 324 19.27 20.92 13.50
CA LEU A 324 19.32 22.15 14.30
C LEU A 324 19.26 21.89 15.81
N ALA A 325 18.58 20.83 16.22
CA ALA A 325 18.46 20.43 17.63
C ALA A 325 19.59 19.48 18.09
N GLY A 326 20.47 19.02 17.20
CA GLY A 326 21.52 18.06 17.52
C GLY A 326 20.99 16.68 17.95
N CYS A 327 19.86 16.23 17.41
CA CYS A 327 19.20 14.97 17.79
C CYS A 327 18.90 14.05 16.60
N CYS A 328 19.81 14.01 15.63
CA CYS A 328 19.71 13.13 14.47
C CYS A 328 19.72 11.64 14.87
N GLY A 329 19.06 10.79 14.10
CA GLY A 329 18.96 9.35 14.37
C GLY A 329 18.02 8.99 15.53
N ARG A 330 17.27 9.93 16.10
CA ARG A 330 16.37 9.68 17.26
C ARG A 330 15.20 8.73 16.97
N ILE A 331 14.78 8.63 15.71
CA ILE A 331 13.70 7.75 15.27
C ILE A 331 14.26 6.74 14.27
N GLY A 332 14.93 5.73 14.80
CA GLY A 332 15.51 4.65 14.02
C GLY A 332 14.50 3.57 13.61
N CYS A 333 15.02 2.39 13.33
CA CYS A 333 14.22 1.19 13.10
C CYS A 333 13.43 0.83 14.36
N THR A 334 12.13 0.57 14.19
CA THR A 334 11.25 0.11 15.28
C THR A 334 11.01 -1.40 15.27
N CYS A 335 11.66 -2.16 14.38
CA CYS A 335 11.50 -3.61 14.25
C CYS A 335 12.35 -4.37 15.28
N TYR A 336 12.03 -4.20 16.59
CA TYR A 336 12.72 -4.88 17.70
C TYR A 336 12.10 -6.24 18.05
N LYS A 337 10.95 -6.56 17.50
CA LYS A 337 10.28 -7.85 17.67
C LYS A 337 10.65 -8.80 16.52
N ASN A 338 10.50 -10.10 16.81
CA ASN A 338 10.68 -11.14 15.80
C ASN A 338 9.42 -12.02 15.76
N ILE A 339 8.30 -11.41 15.32
CA ILE A 339 7.02 -12.09 15.21
C ILE A 339 6.99 -12.81 13.85
N PRO A 340 6.68 -14.11 13.79
CA PRO A 340 6.61 -14.84 12.52
C PRO A 340 5.45 -14.33 11.66
N VAL A 341 5.65 -14.30 10.33
CA VAL A 341 4.57 -14.02 9.38
C VAL A 341 3.91 -15.34 9.00
N LYS A 342 2.59 -15.40 9.16
CA LYS A 342 1.78 -16.59 8.86
C LYS A 342 1.69 -16.80 7.35
N LYS A 343 1.75 -18.05 6.92
CA LYS A 343 1.38 -18.39 5.55
C LYS A 343 -0.12 -18.14 5.35
N MET A 344 -0.52 -17.79 4.12
CA MET A 344 -1.93 -17.53 3.82
C MET A 344 -2.84 -18.71 4.18
N GLU A 345 -2.39 -19.95 3.98
CA GLU A 345 -3.12 -21.17 4.31
C GLU A 345 -3.47 -21.33 5.80
N ASP A 346 -2.74 -20.64 6.69
CA ASP A 346 -2.93 -20.68 8.15
C ASP A 346 -3.78 -19.51 8.68
N THR A 347 -4.15 -18.56 7.80
CA THR A 347 -5.06 -17.47 8.16
C THR A 347 -6.51 -17.95 8.26
N HIS A 348 -7.33 -17.19 8.98
CA HIS A 348 -8.75 -17.51 9.15
C HIS A 348 -9.62 -16.39 8.59
N ASN A 349 -10.40 -16.70 7.58
CA ASN A 349 -11.26 -15.75 6.88
C ASN A 349 -12.69 -16.27 6.72
N ARG A 350 -13.62 -15.37 6.45
CA ARG A 350 -14.95 -15.67 5.92
C ARG A 350 -14.91 -15.53 4.41
N TYR A 351 -15.74 -16.27 3.70
CA TYR A 351 -15.75 -16.29 2.24
C TYR A 351 -17.13 -16.06 1.67
N PHE A 352 -17.18 -15.30 0.63
CA PHE A 352 -18.28 -15.22 -0.32
C PHE A 352 -17.93 -16.13 -1.51
N LEU A 353 -18.81 -17.06 -1.83
CA LEU A 353 -18.73 -17.93 -3.01
C LEU A 353 -19.92 -17.72 -3.89
N ARG A 354 -19.69 -17.65 -5.19
CA ARG A 354 -20.74 -17.71 -6.20
C ARG A 354 -20.48 -18.88 -7.14
N LEU A 355 -21.45 -19.81 -7.18
CA LEU A 355 -21.35 -21.05 -7.94
C LEU A 355 -22.51 -21.19 -8.93
N LYS A 356 -22.25 -21.81 -10.08
CA LYS A 356 -23.27 -22.37 -10.96
C LYS A 356 -23.33 -23.86 -10.72
N VAL A 357 -24.51 -24.36 -10.37
CA VAL A 357 -24.74 -25.75 -10.03
C VAL A 357 -25.87 -26.32 -10.88
N GLU A 358 -25.99 -27.63 -10.93
CA GLU A 358 -27.20 -28.28 -11.51
C GLU A 358 -28.44 -27.95 -10.70
N ASP A 359 -29.53 -27.68 -11.38
CA ASP A 359 -30.84 -27.44 -10.74
C ASP A 359 -31.58 -28.78 -10.57
N ARG A 360 -31.20 -29.51 -9.53
CA ARG A 360 -31.80 -30.80 -9.14
C ARG A 360 -31.76 -31.03 -7.65
N CYS A 361 -32.65 -31.89 -7.17
CA CYS A 361 -32.69 -32.31 -5.77
C CYS A 361 -31.34 -32.90 -5.35
N GLY A 362 -30.88 -32.58 -4.12
CA GLY A 362 -29.71 -33.14 -3.49
C GLY A 362 -28.41 -32.34 -3.70
N VAL A 363 -28.33 -31.39 -4.64
CA VAL A 363 -27.09 -30.62 -4.91
C VAL A 363 -26.64 -29.80 -3.68
N LEU A 364 -27.56 -29.13 -3.01
CA LEU A 364 -27.22 -28.39 -1.77
C LEU A 364 -26.78 -29.33 -0.64
N ALA A 365 -27.38 -30.53 -0.54
CA ALA A 365 -26.99 -31.53 0.44
C ALA A 365 -25.57 -32.04 0.15
N GLU A 366 -25.23 -32.29 -1.10
CA GLU A 366 -23.86 -32.67 -1.52
C GLU A 366 -22.84 -31.57 -1.18
N MET A 367 -23.13 -30.32 -1.52
CA MET A 367 -22.27 -29.17 -1.22
C MET A 367 -22.04 -29.00 0.28
N THR A 368 -23.12 -29.04 1.09
CA THR A 368 -23.03 -28.86 2.55
C THR A 368 -22.34 -30.04 3.23
N ALA A 369 -22.44 -31.26 2.70
CA ALA A 369 -21.67 -32.41 3.18
C ALA A 369 -20.15 -32.21 2.98
N ILE A 370 -19.73 -31.64 1.84
CA ILE A 370 -18.33 -31.32 1.58
C ILE A 370 -17.87 -30.22 2.54
N PHE A 371 -18.64 -29.16 2.72
CA PHE A 371 -18.30 -28.12 3.69
C PHE A 371 -18.16 -28.67 5.10
N ALA A 372 -19.07 -29.51 5.55
CA ALA A 372 -19.00 -30.15 6.87
C ALA A 372 -17.75 -31.02 7.03
N LYS A 373 -17.36 -31.77 6.00
CA LYS A 373 -16.14 -32.61 5.98
C LYS A 373 -14.87 -31.81 6.29
N TYR A 374 -14.79 -30.57 5.77
CA TYR A 374 -13.63 -29.69 5.94
C TYR A 374 -13.85 -28.58 6.98
N GLN A 375 -14.79 -28.77 7.91
CA GLN A 375 -15.10 -27.83 8.99
C GLN A 375 -15.48 -26.43 8.50
N VAL A 376 -16.01 -26.30 7.27
CA VAL A 376 -16.51 -25.04 6.73
C VAL A 376 -17.95 -24.84 7.18
N SER A 377 -18.15 -23.98 8.16
CA SER A 377 -19.49 -23.58 8.61
C SER A 377 -20.09 -22.55 7.68
N VAL A 378 -21.36 -22.72 7.35
CA VAL A 378 -22.08 -21.82 6.44
C VAL A 378 -22.94 -20.84 7.24
N ALA A 379 -22.72 -19.54 7.01
CA ALA A 379 -23.53 -18.48 7.60
C ALA A 379 -24.80 -18.20 6.80
N GLN A 380 -24.70 -18.24 5.46
CA GLN A 380 -25.81 -17.94 4.58
C GLN A 380 -25.70 -18.71 3.26
N ILE A 381 -26.83 -19.21 2.75
CA ILE A 381 -26.97 -19.74 1.40
C ILE A 381 -28.15 -19.05 0.73
N ILE A 382 -27.93 -18.56 -0.49
CA ILE A 382 -28.98 -17.99 -1.34
C ILE A 382 -28.96 -18.74 -2.67
N GLN A 383 -30.06 -19.32 -3.08
CA GLN A 383 -30.20 -19.86 -4.42
C GLN A 383 -31.06 -18.92 -5.25
N LYS A 384 -30.63 -18.62 -6.46
CA LYS A 384 -31.36 -17.81 -7.42
C LYS A 384 -31.52 -18.58 -8.72
N ASP A 385 -32.67 -18.43 -9.34
CA ASP A 385 -32.93 -18.98 -10.66
C ASP A 385 -32.02 -18.33 -11.70
N THR A 386 -31.56 -19.11 -12.65
CA THR A 386 -30.83 -18.64 -13.81
C THR A 386 -31.68 -18.71 -15.06
N LYS A 387 -31.33 -17.93 -16.10
CA LYS A 387 -31.95 -18.03 -17.42
C LYS A 387 -31.49 -19.28 -18.20
N VAL A 388 -30.59 -20.08 -17.63
CA VAL A 388 -30.05 -21.30 -18.24
C VAL A 388 -30.80 -22.48 -17.65
N GLU A 389 -31.55 -23.16 -18.48
CA GLU A 389 -32.31 -24.36 -18.10
C GLU A 389 -31.41 -25.41 -17.47
N GLY A 390 -31.87 -26.03 -16.39
CA GLY A 390 -31.14 -27.06 -15.64
C GLY A 390 -29.93 -26.53 -14.84
N CYS A 391 -29.83 -25.20 -14.63
CA CYS A 391 -28.82 -24.57 -13.81
C CYS A 391 -29.42 -23.63 -12.78
N ALA A 392 -28.88 -23.68 -11.56
CA ALA A 392 -29.14 -22.71 -10.51
C ALA A 392 -27.83 -21.95 -10.18
N GLU A 393 -27.98 -20.74 -9.68
CA GLU A 393 -26.87 -19.99 -9.11
C GLU A 393 -26.99 -19.99 -7.59
N VAL A 394 -25.95 -20.47 -6.92
CA VAL A 394 -25.86 -20.52 -5.46
C VAL A 394 -24.79 -19.57 -4.98
N VAL A 395 -25.18 -18.73 -4.04
CA VAL A 395 -24.29 -17.82 -3.30
C VAL A 395 -24.18 -18.32 -1.87
N VAL A 396 -22.97 -18.50 -1.39
CA VAL A 396 -22.67 -18.97 -0.04
C VAL A 396 -21.81 -17.95 0.68
N ILE A 397 -22.14 -17.63 1.92
CA ILE A 397 -21.24 -16.96 2.86
C ILE A 397 -20.89 -17.95 3.96
N THR A 398 -19.59 -18.11 4.22
CA THR A 398 -19.11 -18.97 5.30
C THR A 398 -18.95 -18.22 6.61
N GLU A 399 -18.92 -18.94 7.72
CA GLU A 399 -18.30 -18.45 8.93
C GLU A 399 -16.77 -18.43 8.80
N LYS A 400 -16.08 -17.93 9.83
CA LYS A 400 -14.62 -17.86 9.85
C LYS A 400 -14.03 -19.27 9.81
N VAL A 401 -13.17 -19.55 8.85
CA VAL A 401 -12.57 -20.87 8.59
C VAL A 401 -11.10 -20.70 8.20
N ARG A 402 -10.28 -21.70 8.51
CA ARG A 402 -8.88 -21.73 8.09
C ARG A 402 -8.81 -21.81 6.56
N GLU A 403 -8.00 -20.94 5.93
CA GLU A 403 -7.89 -20.86 4.46
C GLU A 403 -7.52 -22.20 3.81
N GLY A 404 -6.60 -22.97 4.42
CA GLY A 404 -6.19 -24.28 3.90
C GLY A 404 -7.34 -25.27 3.81
N ASP A 405 -8.18 -25.33 4.85
CA ASP A 405 -9.34 -26.22 4.91
C ASP A 405 -10.41 -25.79 3.89
N PHE A 406 -10.63 -24.47 3.81
CA PHE A 406 -11.52 -23.89 2.82
C PHE A 406 -11.08 -24.21 1.38
N ARG A 407 -9.79 -24.03 1.05
CA ARG A 407 -9.24 -24.34 -0.28
C ARG A 407 -9.44 -25.81 -0.64
N THR A 408 -9.21 -26.71 0.32
CA THR A 408 -9.42 -28.16 0.09
C THR A 408 -10.89 -28.47 -0.18
N ALA A 409 -11.83 -27.83 0.57
CA ALA A 409 -13.26 -27.96 0.29
C ALA A 409 -13.63 -27.48 -1.13
N ILE A 410 -13.05 -26.35 -1.56
CA ILE A 410 -13.28 -25.79 -2.89
C ILE A 410 -12.76 -26.68 -3.99
N GLU A 411 -11.61 -27.34 -3.81
CA GLU A 411 -11.05 -28.28 -4.77
C GLU A 411 -11.94 -29.53 -4.90
N GLU A 412 -12.43 -30.07 -3.79
CA GLU A 412 -13.38 -31.19 -3.83
C GLU A 412 -14.70 -30.78 -4.52
N LEU A 413 -15.21 -29.57 -4.25
CA LEU A 413 -16.41 -29.06 -4.93
C LEU A 413 -16.22 -28.92 -6.45
N ARG A 414 -15.07 -28.49 -6.91
CA ARG A 414 -14.76 -28.36 -8.36
C ARG A 414 -14.83 -29.69 -9.10
N ASN A 415 -14.54 -30.78 -8.40
CA ASN A 415 -14.52 -32.13 -8.97
C ASN A 415 -15.89 -32.83 -8.91
N ARG A 416 -16.96 -32.13 -8.51
CA ARG A 416 -18.32 -32.67 -8.48
C ARG A 416 -19.06 -32.34 -9.76
N ASP A 417 -19.70 -33.33 -10.37
CA ASP A 417 -20.49 -33.14 -11.60
C ASP A 417 -21.65 -32.13 -11.38
N SER A 418 -22.18 -32.09 -10.15
CA SER A 418 -23.23 -31.15 -9.77
C SER A 418 -22.77 -29.69 -9.75
N VAL A 419 -21.46 -29.41 -9.67
CA VAL A 419 -20.89 -28.07 -9.66
C VAL A 419 -20.33 -27.71 -11.03
N ARG A 420 -21.08 -26.98 -11.83
CA ARG A 420 -20.67 -26.63 -13.20
C ARG A 420 -19.54 -25.60 -13.24
N LYS A 421 -19.54 -24.64 -12.27
CA LYS A 421 -18.53 -23.60 -12.20
C LYS A 421 -18.51 -22.93 -10.83
N ILE A 422 -17.34 -22.75 -10.24
CA ILE A 422 -17.12 -21.79 -9.16
C ILE A 422 -16.77 -20.47 -9.84
N SER A 423 -17.72 -19.52 -9.81
CA SER A 423 -17.64 -18.27 -10.56
C SER A 423 -16.73 -17.26 -9.88
N THR A 424 -16.82 -17.16 -8.54
CA THR A 424 -16.10 -16.16 -7.76
C THR A 424 -15.92 -16.64 -6.32
N ILE A 425 -14.78 -16.30 -5.75
CA ILE A 425 -14.45 -16.46 -4.34
C ILE A 425 -13.88 -15.13 -3.87
N ILE A 426 -14.45 -14.52 -2.84
CA ILE A 426 -13.97 -13.26 -2.28
C ILE A 426 -14.01 -13.37 -0.75
N ARG A 427 -12.99 -12.84 -0.08
CA ARG A 427 -12.95 -12.79 1.38
C ARG A 427 -13.94 -11.76 1.91
N VAL A 428 -14.49 -12.02 3.11
CA VAL A 428 -15.47 -11.15 3.75
C VAL A 428 -14.91 -10.60 5.06
N TYR A 429 -14.87 -9.28 5.20
CA TYR A 429 -14.47 -8.59 6.40
C TYR A 429 -15.65 -8.36 7.33
N GLY A 430 -15.41 -8.49 8.64
CA GLY A 430 -16.41 -8.28 9.67
C GLY A 430 -17.42 -9.43 9.80
N LYS A 431 -18.42 -9.19 10.64
CA LYS A 431 -19.52 -10.15 10.89
C LYS A 431 -20.60 -10.05 9.84
#